data_2f9a543327afa904c07b97d8ba0f3a94
#
_entry.id   2f9a543327afa904c07b97d8ba0f3a94
#
_cell.length_a   1.000
_cell.length_b   1.000
_cell.length_c   1.000
_cell.angle_alpha   90.00
_cell.angle_beta   90.00
_cell.angle_gamma   90.00
#
_symmetry.space_group_name_H-M   'P 1'
#
loop_
_entity.id
_entity.type
_entity.pdbx_description
1 polymer ?
#
loop_
_entity_poly.entity_id
_entity_poly.type
_entity_poly.pdbx_seq_one_letter_code
_entity_poly.pdbx_strand_id
1 'polypeptide(L)'
;GHEDITKGTVFLDNRNISNEPPAARSTSMMFQSYALFPHLKVIDNVAFALKIMGVSKTERHARAMELLESVQRHTMSQRYPSQLSGGQQQRVALARALITKPKLLLLDEPLSALDPFLRIEMRSELKLLQRQLGITFVHVTHSQEEAMALADVILVMNDGRVEQQGSPIELFTKPRNTFVARFIGGHNVIEGEGLPVSIREDRIKLTPGGSDKVAGVEFLGSVVRLKVISDRGPLTVVQSDMEFTKSKLDLGDQVKASWLKKDQLQLEA
;
A
#
# COMPACT_ATOMS: atom_id res chain seq x y z
N GLY A 1 2.14 13.57 -17.27
CA GLY A 1 2.62 14.30 -18.42
C GLY A 1 2.61 13.53 -19.72
N HIS A 2 2.14 12.25 -19.68
CA HIS A 2 1.87 11.48 -20.90
C HIS A 2 0.45 11.69 -21.41
N GLU A 3 -0.45 12.10 -20.51
CA GLU A 3 -1.84 12.38 -20.81
C GLU A 3 -2.13 13.87 -20.65
N ASP A 4 -3.01 14.39 -21.49
CA ASP A 4 -3.47 15.78 -21.41
C ASP A 4 -4.47 15.96 -20.27
N ILE A 5 -4.42 17.11 -19.63
CA ILE A 5 -5.34 17.45 -18.54
C ILE A 5 -6.65 17.96 -19.12
N THR A 6 -7.76 17.24 -18.88
CA THR A 6 -9.08 17.67 -19.37
C THR A 6 -9.57 18.95 -18.70
N LYS A 7 -9.37 19.09 -17.37
CA LYS A 7 -9.75 20.27 -16.58
C LYS A 7 -8.83 20.39 -15.35
N GLY A 8 -8.60 21.63 -14.92
CA GLY A 8 -7.79 21.92 -13.74
C GLY A 8 -6.32 22.13 -14.07
N THR A 9 -5.49 22.16 -13.03
CA THR A 9 -4.04 22.43 -13.12
C THR A 9 -3.28 21.54 -12.14
N VAL A 10 -2.06 21.15 -12.51
CA VAL A 10 -1.16 20.38 -11.65
C VAL A 10 0.00 21.26 -11.21
N PHE A 11 0.22 21.30 -9.90
CA PHE A 11 1.34 22.03 -9.29
C PHE A 11 2.31 21.07 -8.60
N LEU A 12 3.60 21.39 -8.72
CA LEU A 12 4.68 20.76 -7.95
C LEU A 12 5.52 21.89 -7.34
N ASP A 13 5.62 21.96 -6.01
CA ASP A 13 6.29 23.05 -5.29
C ASP A 13 5.84 24.45 -5.78
N ASN A 14 4.53 24.69 -5.84
CA ASN A 14 3.93 25.94 -6.32
C ASN A 14 4.23 26.31 -7.79
N ARG A 15 4.94 25.45 -8.52
CA ARG A 15 5.16 25.60 -9.96
C ARG A 15 4.08 24.86 -10.74
N ASN A 16 3.41 25.53 -11.65
CA ASN A 16 2.48 24.87 -12.56
C ASN A 16 3.25 24.04 -13.59
N ILE A 17 3.01 22.73 -13.59
CA ILE A 17 3.65 21.75 -14.47
C ILE A 17 2.67 21.12 -15.47
N SER A 18 1.47 21.69 -15.61
CA SER A 18 0.39 21.11 -16.40
C SER A 18 0.80 20.77 -17.84
N ASN A 19 1.49 21.72 -18.49
CA ASN A 19 1.90 21.60 -19.89
C ASN A 19 3.37 21.20 -20.07
N GLU A 20 4.05 20.83 -18.98
CA GLU A 20 5.46 20.42 -19.08
C GLU A 20 5.56 18.96 -19.49
N PRO A 21 6.44 18.62 -20.43
CA PRO A 21 6.70 17.23 -20.77
C PRO A 21 7.32 16.48 -19.57
N PRO A 22 7.17 15.15 -19.46
CA PRO A 22 7.66 14.38 -18.31
C PRO A 22 9.13 14.62 -17.99
N ALA A 23 9.98 14.76 -19.00
CA ALA A 23 11.43 14.98 -18.83
C ALA A 23 11.78 16.34 -18.21
N ALA A 24 10.90 17.35 -18.30
CA ALA A 24 11.12 18.67 -17.70
C ALA A 24 10.60 18.77 -16.26
N ARG A 25 9.82 17.81 -15.81
CA ARG A 25 9.29 17.77 -14.44
C ARG A 25 10.36 17.24 -13.49
N SER A 26 10.46 17.79 -12.29
CA SER A 26 11.32 17.24 -11.22
C SER A 26 10.70 15.99 -10.59
N THR A 27 10.25 15.05 -11.42
CA THR A 27 9.63 13.80 -11.02
C THR A 27 10.38 12.61 -11.60
N SER A 28 10.41 11.50 -10.89
CA SER A 28 10.86 10.21 -11.40
C SER A 28 9.78 9.17 -11.17
N MET A 29 9.80 8.11 -11.98
CA MET A 29 8.84 7.02 -11.86
C MET A 29 9.56 5.68 -11.83
N MET A 30 9.09 4.81 -10.96
CA MET A 30 9.44 3.41 -10.92
C MET A 30 8.21 2.60 -11.33
N PHE A 31 8.38 1.80 -12.39
CA PHE A 31 7.33 0.96 -12.96
C PHE A 31 7.24 -0.40 -12.24
N GLN A 32 6.10 -1.04 -12.28
CA GLN A 32 5.83 -2.36 -11.72
C GLN A 32 6.83 -3.43 -12.18
N SER A 33 7.23 -3.42 -13.46
CA SER A 33 8.22 -4.34 -14.03
C SER A 33 9.67 -3.95 -13.77
N TYR A 34 9.91 -2.90 -12.95
CA TYR A 34 11.21 -2.27 -12.71
C TYR A 34 11.85 -1.65 -13.97
N ALA A 35 11.49 -2.10 -15.17
CA ALA A 35 11.93 -1.63 -16.49
C ALA A 35 13.46 -1.40 -16.60
N LEU A 36 14.27 -2.27 -15.97
CA LEU A 36 15.72 -2.21 -16.09
C LEU A 36 16.16 -2.56 -17.51
N PHE A 37 17.19 -1.88 -18.00
CA PHE A 37 17.77 -2.17 -19.32
C PHE A 37 18.57 -3.49 -19.24
N PRO A 38 18.14 -4.58 -19.88
CA PRO A 38 18.74 -5.91 -19.68
C PRO A 38 20.17 -6.02 -20.24
N HIS A 39 20.51 -5.19 -21.22
CA HIS A 39 21.81 -5.16 -21.88
C HIS A 39 22.81 -4.23 -21.18
N LEU A 40 22.41 -3.50 -20.14
CA LEU A 40 23.29 -2.62 -19.37
C LEU A 40 23.60 -3.24 -18.00
N LYS A 41 24.83 -3.03 -17.52
CA LYS A 41 25.20 -3.35 -16.16
C LYS A 41 24.41 -2.51 -15.15
N VAL A 42 24.35 -2.95 -13.90
CA VAL A 42 23.67 -2.24 -12.79
C VAL A 42 24.12 -0.79 -12.70
N ILE A 43 25.43 -0.54 -12.69
CA ILE A 43 25.97 0.83 -12.60
C ILE A 43 25.54 1.70 -13.78
N ASP A 44 25.48 1.15 -14.99
CA ASP A 44 25.07 1.88 -16.18
C ASP A 44 23.54 2.08 -16.22
N ASN A 45 22.77 1.13 -15.67
CA ASN A 45 21.33 1.31 -15.47
C ASN A 45 21.06 2.51 -14.57
N VAL A 46 21.71 2.57 -13.41
CA VAL A 46 21.53 3.69 -12.46
C VAL A 46 22.02 5.00 -13.08
N ALA A 47 23.18 5.00 -13.71
CA ALA A 47 23.80 6.19 -14.31
C ALA A 47 23.14 6.65 -15.62
N PHE A 48 22.13 5.94 -16.14
CA PHE A 48 21.60 6.16 -17.49
C PHE A 48 21.06 7.58 -17.70
N ALA A 49 20.25 8.08 -16.77
CA ALA A 49 19.70 9.42 -16.87
C ALA A 49 20.81 10.49 -16.93
N LEU A 50 21.83 10.38 -16.11
CA LEU A 50 22.98 11.31 -16.13
C LEU A 50 23.79 11.20 -17.43
N LYS A 51 23.83 10.02 -18.07
CA LYS A 51 24.43 9.86 -19.40
C LYS A 51 23.68 10.68 -20.44
N ILE A 52 22.34 10.64 -20.44
CA ILE A 52 21.50 11.42 -21.35
C ILE A 52 21.67 12.93 -21.10
N MET A 53 21.90 13.33 -19.85
CA MET A 53 22.17 14.73 -19.46
C MET A 53 23.61 15.17 -19.80
N GLY A 54 24.45 14.33 -20.45
CA GLY A 54 25.78 14.67 -20.85
C GLY A 54 26.86 14.63 -19.75
N VAL A 55 26.55 14.06 -18.57
CA VAL A 55 27.50 13.94 -17.45
C VAL A 55 28.59 12.94 -17.81
N SER A 56 29.86 13.29 -17.50
CA SER A 56 31.04 12.45 -17.79
C SER A 56 30.90 11.05 -17.17
N LYS A 57 31.53 10.04 -17.80
CA LYS A 57 31.46 8.65 -17.33
C LYS A 57 31.96 8.48 -15.89
N THR A 58 33.05 9.12 -15.56
CA THR A 58 33.66 9.05 -14.23
C THR A 58 32.71 9.62 -13.17
N GLU A 59 32.16 10.78 -13.42
CA GLU A 59 31.27 11.46 -12.48
C GLU A 59 29.92 10.71 -12.31
N ARG A 60 29.28 10.31 -13.42
CA ARG A 60 28.00 9.59 -13.31
C ARG A 60 28.13 8.23 -12.63
N HIS A 61 29.27 7.52 -12.83
CA HIS A 61 29.54 6.28 -12.15
C HIS A 61 29.82 6.48 -10.66
N ALA A 62 30.55 7.54 -10.26
CA ALA A 62 30.73 7.88 -8.86
C ALA A 62 29.39 8.13 -8.15
N ARG A 63 28.53 8.98 -8.72
CA ARG A 63 27.18 9.24 -8.18
C ARG A 63 26.29 7.98 -8.13
N ALA A 64 26.42 7.11 -9.15
CA ALA A 64 25.67 5.84 -9.17
C ALA A 64 26.14 4.89 -8.08
N MET A 65 27.44 4.84 -7.80
CA MET A 65 28.00 4.03 -6.71
C MET A 65 27.53 4.51 -5.34
N GLU A 66 27.52 5.81 -5.06
CA GLU A 66 26.98 6.38 -3.82
C GLU A 66 25.53 5.95 -3.56
N LEU A 67 24.70 5.99 -4.61
CA LEU A 67 23.30 5.54 -4.49
C LEU A 67 23.18 4.02 -4.32
N LEU A 68 24.00 3.24 -5.01
CA LEU A 68 24.03 1.79 -4.84
C LEU A 68 24.49 1.39 -3.42
N GLU A 69 25.37 2.15 -2.81
CA GLU A 69 25.76 1.98 -1.41
C GLU A 69 24.57 2.26 -0.47
N SER A 70 23.84 3.35 -0.69
CA SER A 70 22.68 3.70 0.14
C SER A 70 21.57 2.64 0.10
N VAL A 71 21.45 1.91 -1.01
CA VAL A 71 20.53 0.78 -1.15
C VAL A 71 21.19 -0.58 -0.93
N GLN A 72 22.41 -0.61 -0.36
CA GLN A 72 23.19 -1.80 -0.01
C GLN A 72 23.47 -2.74 -1.20
N ARG A 73 23.77 -2.20 -2.38
CA ARG A 73 23.95 -2.98 -3.64
C ARG A 73 25.23 -2.64 -4.42
N HIS A 74 26.22 -1.96 -3.81
CA HIS A 74 27.47 -1.58 -4.45
C HIS A 74 28.26 -2.79 -5.01
N THR A 75 28.23 -3.94 -4.32
CA THR A 75 28.93 -5.17 -4.76
C THR A 75 28.37 -5.77 -6.05
N MET A 76 27.18 -5.33 -6.48
CA MET A 76 26.52 -5.83 -7.68
C MET A 76 26.65 -4.89 -8.89
N SER A 77 27.39 -3.80 -8.77
CA SER A 77 27.51 -2.75 -9.79
C SER A 77 27.88 -3.26 -11.19
N GLN A 78 28.67 -4.35 -11.28
CA GLN A 78 29.11 -4.94 -12.53
C GLN A 78 28.21 -6.05 -13.09
N ARG A 79 27.18 -6.46 -12.36
CA ARG A 79 26.21 -7.48 -12.80
C ARG A 79 25.22 -6.92 -13.81
N TYR A 80 24.57 -7.82 -14.54
CA TYR A 80 23.41 -7.52 -15.39
C TYR A 80 22.12 -7.79 -14.62
N PRO A 81 20.97 -7.17 -15.01
CA PRO A 81 19.68 -7.38 -14.36
C PRO A 81 19.29 -8.85 -14.22
N SER A 82 19.57 -9.67 -15.24
CA SER A 82 19.28 -11.12 -15.24
C SER A 82 20.01 -11.92 -14.16
N GLN A 83 21.05 -11.35 -13.55
CA GLN A 83 21.85 -11.95 -12.47
C GLN A 83 21.38 -11.51 -11.08
N LEU A 84 20.26 -10.79 -10.99
CA LEU A 84 19.72 -10.22 -9.75
C LEU A 84 18.41 -10.90 -9.37
N SER A 85 18.20 -11.07 -8.05
CA SER A 85 16.86 -11.41 -7.52
C SER A 85 15.87 -10.26 -7.72
N GLY A 86 14.56 -10.52 -7.60
CA GLY A 86 13.51 -9.50 -7.75
C GLY A 86 13.72 -8.30 -6.82
N GLY A 87 14.00 -8.52 -5.54
CA GLY A 87 14.29 -7.44 -4.60
C GLY A 87 15.57 -6.66 -4.91
N GLN A 88 16.59 -7.34 -5.50
CA GLN A 88 17.79 -6.66 -5.96
C GLN A 88 17.51 -5.78 -7.19
N GLN A 89 16.72 -6.26 -8.14
CA GLN A 89 16.28 -5.48 -9.29
C GLN A 89 15.47 -4.24 -8.87
N GLN A 90 14.59 -4.41 -7.89
CA GLN A 90 13.80 -3.32 -7.33
C GLN A 90 14.70 -2.21 -6.74
N ARG A 91 15.67 -2.56 -5.91
CA ARG A 91 16.61 -1.58 -5.32
C ARG A 91 17.44 -0.86 -6.38
N VAL A 92 17.84 -1.56 -7.44
CA VAL A 92 18.52 -0.94 -8.59
C VAL A 92 17.59 0.03 -9.34
N ALA A 93 16.34 -0.34 -9.55
CA ALA A 93 15.35 0.53 -10.19
C ALA A 93 15.07 1.77 -9.34
N LEU A 94 15.02 1.61 -8.01
CA LEU A 94 14.87 2.71 -7.07
C LEU A 94 16.07 3.66 -7.13
N ALA A 95 17.32 3.14 -7.08
CA ALA A 95 18.52 3.95 -7.24
C ALA A 95 18.54 4.69 -8.60
N ARG A 96 18.12 4.03 -9.69
CA ARG A 96 17.97 4.67 -11.00
C ARG A 96 16.97 5.82 -10.99
N ALA A 97 15.84 5.66 -10.30
CA ALA A 97 14.85 6.72 -10.21
C ALA A 97 15.32 7.90 -9.35
N LEU A 98 16.19 7.66 -8.38
CA LEU A 98 16.70 8.67 -7.45
C LEU A 98 17.93 9.43 -7.96
N ILE A 99 18.65 8.93 -9.00
CA ILE A 99 19.91 9.52 -9.46
C ILE A 99 19.76 10.98 -9.93
N THR A 100 18.57 11.36 -10.42
CA THR A 100 18.24 12.71 -10.86
C THR A 100 17.86 13.65 -9.71
N LYS A 101 17.84 13.14 -8.47
CA LYS A 101 17.40 13.88 -7.27
C LYS A 101 16.00 14.51 -7.46
N PRO A 102 14.98 13.71 -7.76
CA PRO A 102 13.62 14.23 -8.01
C PRO A 102 13.01 14.80 -6.72
N LYS A 103 12.08 15.75 -6.86
CA LYS A 103 11.28 16.26 -5.75
C LYS A 103 10.11 15.33 -5.41
N LEU A 104 9.67 14.54 -6.39
CA LEU A 104 8.56 13.60 -6.27
C LEU A 104 8.94 12.28 -6.94
N LEU A 105 8.82 11.19 -6.21
CA LEU A 105 8.98 9.82 -6.71
C LEU A 105 7.61 9.16 -6.84
N LEU A 106 7.28 8.73 -8.06
CA LEU A 106 6.08 7.96 -8.37
C LEU A 106 6.43 6.47 -8.35
N LEU A 107 5.71 5.68 -7.58
CA LEU A 107 5.89 4.24 -7.41
C LEU A 107 4.62 3.52 -7.87
N ASP A 108 4.69 2.83 -8.98
CA ASP A 108 3.58 2.09 -9.55
C ASP A 108 3.71 0.61 -9.18
N GLU A 109 2.92 0.16 -8.21
CA GLU A 109 2.91 -1.19 -7.65
C GLU A 109 4.32 -1.77 -7.36
N PRO A 110 5.19 -1.04 -6.68
CA PRO A 110 6.61 -1.39 -6.59
C PRO A 110 6.89 -2.72 -5.90
N LEU A 111 5.95 -3.24 -5.09
CA LEU A 111 6.12 -4.45 -4.30
C LEU A 111 5.33 -5.66 -4.84
N SER A 112 4.55 -5.49 -5.90
CA SER A 112 3.62 -6.52 -6.41
C SER A 112 4.33 -7.79 -6.91
N ALA A 113 5.53 -7.64 -7.48
CA ALA A 113 6.32 -8.75 -8.02
C ALA A 113 7.14 -9.53 -6.97
N LEU A 114 7.07 -9.15 -5.69
CA LEU A 114 7.84 -9.77 -4.62
C LEU A 114 7.03 -10.84 -3.89
N ASP A 115 7.74 -11.85 -3.37
CA ASP A 115 7.16 -12.81 -2.43
C ASP A 115 6.73 -12.12 -1.11
N PRO A 116 5.81 -12.73 -0.33
CA PRO A 116 5.26 -12.10 0.87
C PRO A 116 6.31 -11.71 1.92
N PHE A 117 7.35 -12.52 2.11
CA PHE A 117 8.38 -12.26 3.10
C PHE A 117 9.26 -11.05 2.71
N LEU A 118 9.74 -11.06 1.48
CA LEU A 118 10.55 -9.96 0.94
C LEU A 118 9.75 -8.65 0.85
N ARG A 119 8.43 -8.74 0.62
CA ARG A 119 7.53 -7.58 0.60
C ARG A 119 7.49 -6.87 1.96
N ILE A 120 7.46 -7.61 3.07
CA ILE A 120 7.49 -7.04 4.43
C ILE A 120 8.81 -6.30 4.68
N GLU A 121 9.93 -6.91 4.31
CA GLU A 121 11.26 -6.29 4.44
C GLU A 121 11.35 -5.00 3.63
N MET A 122 10.95 -5.07 2.36
CA MET A 122 11.01 -3.94 1.43
C MET A 122 10.10 -2.77 1.83
N ARG A 123 8.93 -3.04 2.45
CA ARG A 123 8.10 -1.98 3.03
C ARG A 123 8.87 -1.15 4.05
N SER A 124 9.53 -1.80 4.97
CA SER A 124 10.32 -1.12 6.02
C SER A 124 11.48 -0.31 5.44
N GLU A 125 12.17 -0.85 4.45
CA GLU A 125 13.26 -0.16 3.76
C GLU A 125 12.76 1.08 2.98
N LEU A 126 11.66 0.96 2.24
CA LEU A 126 11.09 2.09 1.50
C LEU A 126 10.68 3.23 2.44
N LYS A 127 10.07 2.92 3.59
CA LYS A 127 9.70 3.93 4.59
C LYS A 127 10.93 4.61 5.18
N LEU A 128 11.98 3.84 5.49
CA LEU A 128 13.24 4.39 6.00
C LEU A 128 13.91 5.30 4.96
N LEU A 129 14.01 4.84 3.73
CA LEU A 129 14.61 5.60 2.64
C LEU A 129 13.85 6.91 2.36
N GLN A 130 12.51 6.87 2.34
CA GLN A 130 11.67 8.05 2.18
C GLN A 130 11.98 9.10 3.25
N ARG A 131 12.11 8.66 4.52
CA ARG A 131 12.47 9.55 5.64
C ARG A 131 13.87 10.13 5.50
N GLN A 132 14.85 9.31 5.10
CA GLN A 132 16.25 9.76 4.92
C GLN A 132 16.39 10.78 3.80
N LEU A 133 15.66 10.60 2.70
CA LEU A 133 15.72 11.48 1.55
C LEU A 133 14.89 12.75 1.72
N GLY A 134 13.87 12.73 2.57
CA GLY A 134 12.98 13.89 2.80
C GLY A 134 12.17 14.30 1.57
N ILE A 135 11.96 13.40 0.61
CA ILE A 135 11.18 13.67 -0.62
C ILE A 135 9.80 13.02 -0.54
N THR A 136 8.86 13.52 -1.33
CA THR A 136 7.52 12.96 -1.41
C THR A 136 7.51 11.71 -2.28
N PHE A 137 6.93 10.62 -1.75
CA PHE A 137 6.60 9.42 -2.52
C PHE A 137 5.10 9.39 -2.78
N VAL A 138 4.70 9.17 -4.03
CA VAL A 138 3.33 8.80 -4.40
C VAL A 138 3.35 7.33 -4.78
N HIS A 139 2.68 6.52 -4.00
CA HIS A 139 2.67 5.07 -4.12
C HIS A 139 1.29 4.62 -4.60
N VAL A 140 1.22 4.02 -5.78
CA VAL A 140 0.01 3.37 -6.28
C VAL A 140 0.09 1.89 -5.92
N THR A 141 -0.93 1.37 -5.26
CA THR A 141 -1.01 -0.05 -4.88
C THR A 141 -2.46 -0.51 -4.79
N HIS A 142 -2.69 -1.78 -5.07
CA HIS A 142 -3.95 -2.47 -4.78
C HIS A 142 -3.91 -3.19 -3.41
N SER A 143 -2.77 -3.18 -2.72
CA SER A 143 -2.60 -3.79 -1.41
C SER A 143 -2.95 -2.80 -0.29
N GLN A 144 -4.03 -3.09 0.43
CA GLN A 144 -4.44 -2.32 1.60
C GLN A 144 -3.36 -2.31 2.69
N GLU A 145 -2.71 -3.47 2.92
CA GLU A 145 -1.63 -3.58 3.89
C GLU A 145 -0.43 -2.69 3.55
N GLU A 146 -0.08 -2.56 2.27
CA GLU A 146 0.99 -1.68 1.82
C GLU A 146 0.62 -0.21 2.07
N ALA A 147 -0.58 0.19 1.67
CA ALA A 147 -1.06 1.54 1.89
C ALA A 147 -1.07 1.89 3.37
N MET A 148 -1.62 1.02 4.23
CA MET A 148 -1.68 1.22 5.68
C MET A 148 -0.29 1.31 6.34
N ALA A 149 0.68 0.50 5.86
CA ALA A 149 2.02 0.45 6.46
C ALA A 149 2.92 1.61 6.02
N LEU A 150 2.79 2.07 4.77
CA LEU A 150 3.74 3.01 4.16
C LEU A 150 3.26 4.45 4.18
N ALA A 151 1.99 4.70 3.95
CA ALA A 151 1.50 6.04 3.71
C ALA A 151 1.38 6.89 4.99
N ASP A 152 1.61 8.18 4.84
CA ASP A 152 1.23 9.19 5.83
C ASP A 152 -0.20 9.68 5.53
N VAL A 153 -0.58 9.70 4.24
CA VAL A 153 -1.92 10.02 3.74
C VAL A 153 -2.30 9.01 2.66
N ILE A 154 -3.49 8.46 2.74
CA ILE A 154 -4.07 7.55 1.75
C ILE A 154 -5.22 8.27 1.03
N LEU A 155 -5.28 8.12 -0.30
CA LEU A 155 -6.42 8.49 -1.12
C LEU A 155 -7.09 7.21 -1.61
N VAL A 156 -8.33 6.97 -1.19
CA VAL A 156 -9.16 5.88 -1.73
C VAL A 156 -9.89 6.41 -2.95
N MET A 157 -9.70 5.75 -4.08
CA MET A 157 -10.30 6.15 -5.35
C MET A 157 -11.24 5.07 -5.87
N ASN A 158 -12.34 5.50 -6.49
CA ASN A 158 -13.30 4.66 -7.17
C ASN A 158 -13.80 5.38 -8.42
N ASP A 159 -13.83 4.70 -9.56
CA ASP A 159 -14.31 5.25 -10.84
C ASP A 159 -13.75 6.66 -11.17
N GLY A 160 -12.45 6.86 -10.91
CA GLY A 160 -11.75 8.12 -11.17
C GLY A 160 -12.05 9.25 -10.19
N ARG A 161 -12.77 8.97 -9.09
CA ARG A 161 -13.10 9.94 -8.04
C ARG A 161 -12.42 9.57 -6.72
N VAL A 162 -12.08 10.59 -5.94
CA VAL A 162 -11.58 10.39 -4.57
C VAL A 162 -12.78 10.21 -3.65
N GLU A 163 -12.95 9.01 -3.09
CA GLU A 163 -13.99 8.68 -2.11
C GLU A 163 -13.67 9.22 -0.73
N GLN A 164 -12.43 9.00 -0.30
CA GLN A 164 -11.95 9.50 0.99
C GLN A 164 -10.45 9.70 0.96
N GLN A 165 -9.98 10.71 1.69
CA GLN A 165 -8.58 10.98 1.97
C GLN A 165 -8.39 11.10 3.48
N GLY A 166 -7.28 10.57 3.99
CA GLY A 166 -6.95 10.68 5.42
C GLY A 166 -5.72 9.85 5.78
N SER A 167 -5.36 9.89 7.05
CA SER A 167 -4.33 8.99 7.59
C SER A 167 -4.82 7.52 7.56
N PRO A 168 -3.91 6.53 7.57
CA PRO A 168 -4.28 5.12 7.67
C PRO A 168 -5.26 4.83 8.82
N ILE A 169 -5.00 5.42 9.98
CA ILE A 169 -5.85 5.25 11.17
C ILE A 169 -7.25 5.83 10.95
N GLU A 170 -7.35 7.02 10.35
CA GLU A 170 -8.64 7.64 10.06
C GLU A 170 -9.46 6.82 9.08
N LEU A 171 -8.86 6.36 7.97
CA LEU A 171 -9.56 5.55 6.99
C LEU A 171 -10.06 4.23 7.59
N PHE A 172 -9.24 3.60 8.42
CA PHE A 172 -9.60 2.34 9.07
C PHE A 172 -10.63 2.52 10.18
N THR A 173 -10.55 3.60 10.97
CA THR A 173 -11.47 3.78 12.12
C THR A 173 -12.72 4.56 11.78
N LYS A 174 -12.70 5.36 10.72
CA LYS A 174 -13.80 6.27 10.31
C LYS A 174 -14.00 6.24 8.79
N PRO A 175 -14.30 5.07 8.20
CA PRO A 175 -14.66 5.02 6.78
C PRO A 175 -15.90 5.89 6.54
N ARG A 176 -15.86 6.69 5.46
CA ARG A 176 -16.91 7.67 5.16
C ARG A 176 -18.19 7.01 4.67
N ASN A 177 -18.05 6.06 3.76
CA ASN A 177 -19.17 5.40 3.10
C ASN A 177 -18.97 3.87 3.03
N THR A 178 -19.96 3.18 2.54
CA THR A 178 -19.98 1.72 2.37
C THR A 178 -18.83 1.21 1.50
N PHE A 179 -18.52 1.94 0.42
CA PHE A 179 -17.41 1.55 -0.46
C PHE A 179 -16.08 1.55 0.30
N VAL A 180 -15.76 2.64 0.99
CA VAL A 180 -14.51 2.76 1.74
C VAL A 180 -14.41 1.71 2.85
N ALA A 181 -15.50 1.49 3.61
CA ALA A 181 -15.54 0.49 4.67
C ALA A 181 -15.24 -0.93 4.15
N ARG A 182 -15.84 -1.30 3.01
CA ARG A 182 -15.61 -2.61 2.37
C ARG A 182 -14.23 -2.69 1.71
N PHE A 183 -13.81 -1.62 1.05
CA PHE A 183 -12.52 -1.57 0.35
C PHE A 183 -11.34 -1.64 1.31
N ILE A 184 -11.37 -0.91 2.43
CA ILE A 184 -10.31 -0.96 3.45
C ILE A 184 -10.31 -2.30 4.20
N GLY A 185 -11.48 -2.96 4.30
CA GLY A 185 -11.64 -4.22 5.02
C GLY A 185 -11.65 -4.05 6.54
N GLY A 186 -11.82 -5.16 7.26
CA GLY A 186 -11.91 -5.19 8.71
C GLY A 186 -13.23 -4.64 9.28
N HIS A 187 -14.26 -4.48 8.44
CA HIS A 187 -15.56 -3.94 8.80
C HIS A 187 -16.72 -4.82 8.31
N ASN A 188 -17.71 -4.98 9.18
CA ASN A 188 -19.02 -5.45 8.80
C ASN A 188 -19.89 -4.23 8.45
N VAL A 189 -20.49 -4.23 7.27
CA VAL A 189 -21.45 -3.22 6.86
C VAL A 189 -22.84 -3.82 6.96
N ILE A 190 -23.67 -3.26 7.84
CA ILE A 190 -25.05 -3.67 8.06
C ILE A 190 -25.95 -2.64 7.37
N GLU A 191 -26.71 -3.11 6.39
CA GLU A 191 -27.70 -2.34 5.66
C GLU A 191 -29.08 -2.59 6.28
N GLY A 192 -29.92 -1.56 6.37
CA GLY A 192 -31.27 -1.64 6.96
C GLY A 192 -32.15 -0.49 6.48
N GLU A 193 -33.25 -0.20 7.19
CA GLU A 193 -34.18 0.88 6.81
C GLU A 193 -33.63 2.31 6.91
N GLY A 194 -32.41 2.48 7.45
CA GLY A 194 -31.71 3.76 7.59
C GLY A 194 -30.40 3.82 6.81
N LEU A 195 -29.55 4.79 7.18
CA LEU A 195 -28.19 4.82 6.66
C LEU A 195 -27.41 3.57 7.11
N PRO A 196 -26.55 3.01 6.24
CA PRO A 196 -25.77 1.83 6.58
C PRO A 196 -24.85 2.10 7.78
N VAL A 197 -24.62 1.06 8.56
CA VAL A 197 -23.78 1.10 9.76
C VAL A 197 -22.57 0.19 9.58
N SER A 198 -21.40 0.70 9.91
CA SER A 198 -20.17 -0.06 9.94
C SER A 198 -19.79 -0.45 11.36
N ILE A 199 -19.37 -1.71 11.54
CA ILE A 199 -18.86 -2.23 12.81
C ILE A 199 -17.57 -3.00 12.51
N ARG A 200 -16.50 -2.68 13.22
CA ARG A 200 -15.22 -3.37 13.05
C ARG A 200 -15.34 -4.83 13.47
N GLU A 201 -14.68 -5.71 12.72
CA GLU A 201 -14.67 -7.16 12.97
C GLU A 201 -14.11 -7.49 14.36
N ASP A 202 -13.14 -6.71 14.87
CA ASP A 202 -12.50 -6.89 16.19
C ASP A 202 -13.32 -6.26 17.35
N ARG A 203 -14.47 -5.63 17.07
CA ARG A 203 -15.37 -5.04 18.08
C ARG A 203 -16.59 -5.86 18.35
N ILE A 204 -16.80 -6.93 17.60
CA ILE A 204 -17.90 -7.85 17.79
C ILE A 204 -17.47 -8.94 18.78
N LYS A 205 -18.28 -9.13 19.82
CA LYS A 205 -18.11 -10.20 20.80
C LYS A 205 -19.09 -11.32 20.52
N LEU A 206 -18.61 -12.56 20.59
CA LEU A 206 -19.43 -13.75 20.49
C LEU A 206 -19.55 -14.38 21.90
N THR A 207 -20.79 -14.65 22.32
CA THR A 207 -21.08 -15.40 23.52
C THR A 207 -21.84 -16.66 23.16
N PRO A 208 -21.56 -17.83 23.81
CA PRO A 208 -22.32 -19.07 23.57
C PRO A 208 -23.83 -18.89 23.81
N GLY A 209 -24.62 -19.55 22.99
CA GLY A 209 -26.08 -19.44 23.01
C GLY A 209 -26.63 -18.20 22.31
N GLY A 210 -27.75 -18.33 21.64
CA GLY A 210 -28.41 -17.29 20.87
C GLY A 210 -28.90 -17.80 19.53
N SER A 211 -29.33 -16.87 18.67
CA SER A 211 -29.91 -17.18 17.35
C SER A 211 -28.88 -17.19 16.21
N ASP A 212 -27.72 -16.56 16.43
CA ASP A 212 -26.68 -16.49 15.42
C ASP A 212 -25.91 -17.83 15.36
N LYS A 213 -25.36 -18.17 14.16
CA LYS A 213 -24.69 -19.46 13.96
C LYS A 213 -23.30 -19.27 13.36
N VAL A 214 -22.30 -19.96 13.94
CA VAL A 214 -20.94 -20.00 13.35
C VAL A 214 -20.98 -20.81 12.06
N ALA A 215 -20.66 -20.13 10.94
CA ALA A 215 -20.66 -20.68 9.59
C ALA A 215 -19.25 -20.98 9.06
N GLY A 216 -18.22 -20.55 9.76
CA GLY A 216 -16.83 -20.83 9.37
C GLY A 216 -15.86 -20.37 10.45
N VAL A 217 -14.77 -21.12 10.58
CA VAL A 217 -13.66 -20.81 11.48
C VAL A 217 -12.37 -20.89 10.69
N GLU A 218 -11.58 -19.84 10.69
CA GLU A 218 -10.34 -19.70 9.93
C GLU A 218 -9.22 -19.27 10.88
N PHE A 219 -8.30 -20.19 11.17
CA PHE A 219 -7.16 -19.93 12.04
C PHE A 219 -6.01 -19.31 11.23
N LEU A 220 -5.63 -18.07 11.57
CA LEU A 220 -4.62 -17.27 10.87
C LEU A 220 -3.35 -17.02 11.73
N GLY A 221 -3.09 -17.90 12.70
CA GLY A 221 -1.97 -17.79 13.63
C GLY A 221 -2.35 -16.99 14.88
N SER A 222 -1.96 -15.74 14.97
CA SER A 222 -2.26 -14.89 16.14
C SER A 222 -3.72 -14.43 16.25
N VAL A 223 -4.50 -14.61 15.19
CA VAL A 223 -5.93 -14.27 15.15
C VAL A 223 -6.74 -15.39 14.52
N VAL A 224 -8.02 -15.46 14.91
CA VAL A 224 -9.01 -16.37 14.32
C VAL A 224 -10.14 -15.53 13.76
N ARG A 225 -10.49 -15.80 12.50
CA ARG A 225 -11.61 -15.18 11.81
C ARG A 225 -12.79 -16.15 11.82
N LEU A 226 -13.92 -15.69 12.39
CA LEU A 226 -15.17 -16.45 12.41
C LEU A 226 -16.17 -15.79 11.47
N LYS A 227 -16.82 -16.60 10.63
CA LYS A 227 -17.98 -16.19 9.84
C LYS A 227 -19.24 -16.58 10.61
N VAL A 228 -20.14 -15.64 10.81
CA VAL A 228 -21.37 -15.83 11.59
C VAL A 228 -22.57 -15.43 10.73
N ILE A 229 -23.57 -16.31 10.68
CA ILE A 229 -24.88 -15.99 10.08
C ILE A 229 -25.75 -15.42 11.19
N SER A 230 -26.24 -14.22 10.96
CA SER A 230 -27.08 -13.46 11.90
C SER A 230 -28.34 -12.93 11.19
N ASP A 231 -29.37 -12.62 11.93
CA ASP A 231 -30.59 -11.96 11.42
C ASP A 231 -30.29 -10.60 10.78
N ARG A 232 -29.16 -10.00 11.13
CA ARG A 232 -28.66 -8.72 10.57
C ARG A 232 -27.79 -8.90 9.32
N GLY A 233 -27.72 -10.12 8.78
CA GLY A 233 -26.85 -10.50 7.68
C GLY A 233 -25.57 -11.22 8.13
N PRO A 234 -24.72 -11.62 7.18
CA PRO A 234 -23.46 -12.29 7.48
C PRO A 234 -22.49 -11.35 8.18
N LEU A 235 -21.89 -11.80 9.27
CA LEU A 235 -20.89 -11.08 10.05
C LEU A 235 -19.56 -11.81 10.00
N THR A 236 -18.48 -11.03 9.93
CA THR A 236 -17.11 -11.51 10.18
C THR A 236 -16.66 -11.00 11.54
N VAL A 237 -16.13 -11.89 12.35
CA VAL A 237 -15.62 -11.58 13.69
C VAL A 237 -14.17 -12.01 13.80
N VAL A 238 -13.32 -11.13 14.25
CA VAL A 238 -11.90 -11.41 14.47
C VAL A 238 -11.63 -11.42 15.98
N GLN A 239 -11.06 -12.52 16.46
CA GLN A 239 -10.64 -12.71 17.84
C GLN A 239 -9.14 -13.01 17.89
N SER A 240 -8.48 -12.70 19.01
CA SER A 240 -7.14 -13.22 19.25
C SER A 240 -7.18 -14.74 19.46
N ASP A 241 -6.07 -15.41 19.19
CA ASP A 241 -5.92 -16.85 19.46
C ASP A 241 -6.23 -17.20 20.93
N MET A 242 -5.84 -16.32 21.86
CA MET A 242 -6.12 -16.49 23.30
C MET A 242 -7.61 -16.40 23.63
N GLU A 243 -8.35 -15.48 23.01
CA GLU A 243 -9.81 -15.35 23.20
C GLU A 243 -10.52 -16.55 22.59
N PHE A 244 -10.13 -16.95 21.39
CA PHE A 244 -10.69 -18.11 20.71
C PHE A 244 -10.46 -19.42 21.48
N THR A 245 -9.26 -19.63 22.01
CA THR A 245 -8.94 -20.83 22.84
C THR A 245 -9.82 -20.92 24.08
N LYS A 246 -10.22 -19.77 24.66
CA LYS A 246 -11.15 -19.74 25.80
C LYS A 246 -12.59 -20.05 25.40
N SER A 247 -13.03 -19.50 24.26
CA SER A 247 -14.41 -19.68 23.77
C SER A 247 -14.67 -21.03 23.19
N LYS A 248 -13.66 -21.72 22.62
CA LYS A 248 -13.71 -23.03 21.94
C LYS A 248 -14.86 -23.15 20.94
N LEU A 249 -15.17 -22.08 20.25
CA LEU A 249 -16.24 -22.05 19.25
C LEU A 249 -15.88 -22.89 18.02
N ASP A 250 -16.84 -23.66 17.53
CA ASP A 250 -16.67 -24.51 16.36
C ASP A 250 -17.78 -24.26 15.33
N LEU A 251 -17.59 -24.85 14.16
CA LEU A 251 -18.55 -24.78 13.07
C LEU A 251 -19.91 -25.34 13.52
N GLY A 252 -20.95 -24.53 13.33
CA GLY A 252 -22.31 -24.92 13.68
C GLY A 252 -22.77 -24.44 15.05
N ASP A 253 -21.88 -23.97 15.90
CA ASP A 253 -22.23 -23.50 17.25
C ASP A 253 -23.19 -22.30 17.18
N GLN A 254 -24.14 -22.31 18.13
CA GLN A 254 -25.04 -21.19 18.36
C GLN A 254 -24.39 -20.16 19.25
N VAL A 255 -24.39 -18.92 18.79
CA VAL A 255 -23.76 -17.80 19.44
C VAL A 255 -24.68 -16.57 19.43
N LYS A 256 -24.36 -15.60 20.26
CA LYS A 256 -24.93 -14.26 20.21
C LYS A 256 -23.83 -13.26 19.85
N ALA A 257 -23.94 -12.65 18.68
CA ALA A 257 -23.08 -11.56 18.26
C ALA A 257 -23.56 -10.23 18.88
N SER A 258 -22.65 -9.52 19.54
CA SER A 258 -22.96 -8.26 20.21
C SER A 258 -21.81 -7.27 20.13
N TRP A 259 -22.14 -5.99 20.17
CA TRP A 259 -21.18 -4.89 20.18
C TRP A 259 -21.76 -3.69 20.94
N LEU A 260 -20.92 -2.74 21.30
CA LEU A 260 -21.35 -1.52 21.95
C LEU A 260 -21.85 -0.50 20.93
N LYS A 261 -22.86 0.30 21.29
CA LYS A 261 -23.40 1.36 20.41
C LYS A 261 -22.31 2.35 19.94
N LYS A 262 -21.32 2.62 20.78
CA LYS A 262 -20.17 3.48 20.43
C LYS A 262 -19.24 2.90 19.37
N ASP A 263 -19.30 1.59 19.13
CA ASP A 263 -18.50 0.89 18.11
C ASP A 263 -19.22 0.85 16.75
N GLN A 264 -20.44 1.38 16.69
CA GLN A 264 -21.19 1.58 15.45
C GLN A 264 -20.83 2.93 14.85
N LEU A 265 -20.45 2.91 13.57
CA LEU A 265 -20.21 4.11 12.78
C LEU A 265 -21.30 4.19 11.70
N GLN A 266 -22.04 5.28 11.68
CA GLN A 266 -22.99 5.57 10.61
C GLN A 266 -22.23 6.01 9.36
N LEU A 267 -22.50 5.39 8.23
CA LEU A 267 -21.86 5.68 6.95
C LEU A 267 -22.73 6.66 6.13
N GLU A 268 -22.07 7.44 5.28
CA GLU A 268 -22.77 8.24 4.27
C GLU A 268 -23.33 7.31 3.17
N ALA A 269 -24.40 7.76 2.52
CA ALA A 269 -25.05 7.03 1.43
C ALA A 269 -24.18 6.96 0.17
#